data_43ab439b6961bf0fc35f3c9128675cc3
#
_entry.id   43ab439b6961bf0fc35f3c9128675cc3
#
_cell.length_a   1.000
_cell.length_b   1.000
_cell.length_c   1.000
_cell.angle_alpha   90.00
_cell.angle_beta   90.00
_cell.angle_gamma   90.00
#
_symmetry.space_group_name_H-M   'P 1'
#
loop_
_entity.id
_entity.type
_entity.pdbx_description
1 polymer ?
#
loop_
_entity_poly.entity_id
_entity_poly.type
_entity_poly.pdbx_seq_one_letter_code
_entity_poly.pdbx_strand_id
1 'polypeptide(L)'
;MPNFFDIDAANAKLPEVRETLLRLRDERDEIIALRDRIVAINAPMLAGAASQPPDPNPEVDSETQTLRMRMQGLVDQMQAAALELDGSGIQLRDIATGLVDFPALVAGRPVWLCWRLGEERIDWWHEASEGFEARRRLEDLY
;
A
#
# COMPACT_ATOMS: atom_id res chain seq x y z
N MET A 1 -17.62 15.23 7.07
CA MET A 1 -17.01 15.27 8.42
C MET A 1 -15.95 14.17 8.51
N PRO A 2 -14.72 14.51 8.86
CA PRO A 2 -13.74 13.48 9.11
C PRO A 2 -14.15 12.65 10.32
N ASN A 3 -14.04 11.33 10.18
CA ASN A 3 -14.29 10.43 11.29
C ASN A 3 -13.02 10.34 12.14
N PHE A 4 -13.12 10.78 13.38
CA PHE A 4 -12.02 10.66 14.33
C PHE A 4 -12.18 9.37 15.14
N PHE A 5 -11.07 8.68 15.35
CA PHE A 5 -11.03 7.48 16.16
C PHE A 5 -10.56 7.82 17.57
N ASP A 6 -11.13 7.19 18.57
CA ASP A 6 -10.45 7.11 19.86
C ASP A 6 -9.49 5.91 19.82
N ILE A 7 -8.63 5.77 20.81
CA ILE A 7 -7.63 4.70 20.85
C ILE A 7 -8.27 3.31 20.80
N ASP A 8 -9.35 3.12 21.53
CA ASP A 8 -10.02 1.82 21.58
C ASP A 8 -10.67 1.48 20.25
N ALA A 9 -11.33 2.45 19.61
CA ALA A 9 -11.95 2.26 18.30
C ALA A 9 -10.90 1.96 17.23
N ALA A 10 -9.77 2.67 17.26
CA ALA A 10 -8.67 2.44 16.32
C ALA A 10 -8.06 1.05 16.51
N ASN A 11 -7.78 0.66 17.74
CA ASN A 11 -7.28 -0.69 18.03
C ASN A 11 -8.26 -1.79 17.62
N ALA A 12 -9.56 -1.53 17.77
CA ALA A 12 -10.59 -2.48 17.35
C ALA A 12 -10.62 -2.69 15.83
N LYS A 13 -10.15 -1.71 15.05
CA LYS A 13 -10.04 -1.80 13.60
C LYS A 13 -8.81 -2.56 13.11
N LEU A 14 -7.81 -2.77 13.97
CA LEU A 14 -6.54 -3.36 13.56
C LEU A 14 -6.65 -4.73 12.87
N PRO A 15 -7.53 -5.66 13.30
CA PRO A 15 -7.64 -6.94 12.59
C PRO A 15 -8.01 -6.76 11.11
N GLU A 16 -8.98 -5.90 10.80
CA GLU A 16 -9.39 -5.61 9.43
C GLU A 16 -8.30 -4.90 8.66
N VAL A 17 -7.68 -3.90 9.28
CA VAL A 17 -6.60 -3.12 8.66
C VAL A 17 -5.40 -4.02 8.38
N ARG A 18 -5.03 -4.88 9.32
CA ARG A 18 -3.94 -5.84 9.15
C ARG A 18 -4.18 -6.75 7.95
N GLU A 19 -5.38 -7.31 7.85
CA GLU A 19 -5.76 -8.18 6.73
C GLU A 19 -5.68 -7.45 5.40
N THR A 20 -6.20 -6.22 5.34
CA THR A 20 -6.14 -5.38 4.13
C THR A 20 -4.70 -5.06 3.73
N LEU A 21 -3.85 -4.69 4.69
CA LEU A 21 -2.45 -4.36 4.42
C LEU A 21 -1.64 -5.57 3.96
N LEU A 22 -1.88 -6.75 4.53
CA LEU A 22 -1.23 -7.98 4.09
C LEU A 22 -1.61 -8.31 2.66
N ARG A 23 -2.89 -8.16 2.31
CA ARG A 23 -3.36 -8.37 0.94
C ARG A 23 -2.75 -7.35 -0.02
N LEU A 24 -2.70 -6.07 0.34
CA LEU A 24 -2.08 -5.02 -0.48
C LEU A 24 -0.61 -5.31 -0.73
N ARG A 25 0.10 -5.76 0.29
CA ARG A 25 1.52 -6.10 0.16
C ARG A 25 1.73 -7.29 -0.76
N ASP A 26 0.91 -8.32 -0.64
CA ASP A 26 0.98 -9.51 -1.50
C ASP A 26 0.66 -9.15 -2.94
N GLU A 27 -0.37 -8.32 -3.18
CA GLU A 27 -0.73 -7.84 -4.51
C GLU A 27 0.38 -6.99 -5.13
N ARG A 28 1.01 -6.14 -4.34
CA ARG A 28 2.16 -5.34 -4.76
C ARG A 28 3.32 -6.24 -5.18
N ASP A 29 3.64 -7.24 -4.38
CA ASP A 29 4.73 -8.18 -4.66
C ASP A 29 4.45 -8.97 -5.93
N GLU A 30 3.20 -9.37 -6.15
CA GLU A 30 2.81 -10.07 -7.38
C GLU A 30 2.94 -9.15 -8.61
N ILE A 31 2.56 -7.89 -8.50
CA ILE A 31 2.73 -6.91 -9.60
C ILE A 31 4.21 -6.77 -9.97
N ILE A 32 5.08 -6.69 -8.96
CA ILE A 32 6.53 -6.60 -9.18
C ILE A 32 7.04 -7.86 -9.90
N ALA A 33 6.61 -9.04 -9.46
CA ALA A 33 7.00 -10.30 -10.08
C ALA A 33 6.51 -10.39 -11.53
N LEU A 34 5.30 -9.95 -11.82
CA LEU A 34 4.74 -9.91 -13.17
C LEU A 34 5.51 -8.93 -14.06
N ARG A 35 5.84 -7.77 -13.52
CA ARG A 35 6.68 -6.78 -14.24
C ARG A 35 8.04 -7.38 -14.61
N ASP A 36 8.68 -8.02 -13.65
CA ASP A 36 9.99 -8.65 -13.87
C ASP A 36 9.91 -9.76 -14.93
N ARG A 37 8.82 -10.50 -14.93
CA ARG A 37 8.57 -11.53 -15.95
C ARG A 37 8.41 -10.92 -17.34
N ILE A 38 7.65 -9.83 -17.46
CA ILE A 38 7.49 -9.13 -18.75
C ILE A 38 8.84 -8.64 -19.25
N VAL A 39 9.66 -8.07 -18.38
CA VAL A 39 11.00 -7.62 -18.75
C VAL A 39 11.83 -8.81 -19.23
N ALA A 40 11.79 -9.93 -18.51
CA ALA A 40 12.57 -11.12 -18.84
C ALA A 40 12.20 -11.72 -20.21
N ILE A 41 10.89 -11.86 -20.51
CA ILE A 41 10.46 -12.45 -21.79
C ILE A 41 10.67 -11.49 -22.97
N ASN A 42 10.81 -10.20 -22.74
CA ASN A 42 11.10 -9.21 -23.77
C ASN A 42 12.59 -8.83 -23.83
N ALA A 43 13.44 -9.42 -22.98
CA ALA A 43 14.86 -9.09 -22.94
C ALA A 43 15.59 -9.28 -24.28
N PRO A 44 15.33 -10.34 -25.09
CA PRO A 44 15.95 -10.49 -26.41
C PRO A 44 15.63 -9.32 -27.34
N MET A 45 14.41 -8.77 -27.27
CA MET A 45 14.00 -7.62 -28.06
C MET A 45 14.77 -6.38 -27.66
N LEU A 46 14.92 -6.14 -26.34
CA LEU A 46 15.65 -4.99 -25.80
C LEU A 46 17.14 -5.08 -26.12
N ALA A 47 17.72 -6.26 -26.05
CA ALA A 47 19.14 -6.50 -26.36
C ALA A 47 19.45 -6.30 -27.85
N GLY A 48 18.50 -6.60 -28.75
CA GLY A 48 18.67 -6.47 -30.20
C GLY A 48 18.38 -5.06 -30.73
N ALA A 49 17.91 -4.15 -29.92
CA ALA A 49 17.41 -2.85 -30.36
C ALA A 49 18.46 -1.93 -31.03
N ALA A 50 19.75 -2.22 -30.87
CA ALA A 50 20.83 -1.38 -31.39
C ALA A 50 21.18 -1.67 -32.86
N SER A 51 20.77 -2.80 -33.46
CA SER A 51 21.22 -3.19 -34.81
C SER A 51 20.10 -3.52 -35.77
N GLN A 52 19.04 -4.19 -35.35
CA GLN A 52 17.88 -4.47 -36.20
C GLN A 52 16.66 -4.71 -35.31
N PRO A 53 15.44 -4.30 -35.71
CA PRO A 53 14.25 -4.66 -34.97
C PRO A 53 14.11 -6.20 -34.99
N PRO A 54 13.86 -6.84 -33.85
CA PRO A 54 13.66 -8.28 -33.80
C PRO A 54 12.40 -8.69 -34.57
N ASP A 55 12.37 -9.92 -35.08
CA ASP A 55 11.16 -10.46 -35.68
C ASP A 55 10.01 -10.50 -34.69
N PRO A 56 8.79 -10.18 -35.12
CA PRO A 56 7.62 -10.29 -34.26
C PRO A 56 7.48 -11.70 -33.71
N ASN A 57 7.26 -11.83 -32.42
CA ASN A 57 7.00 -13.12 -31.78
C ASN A 57 5.58 -13.10 -31.16
N PRO A 58 4.59 -13.70 -31.87
CA PRO A 58 3.21 -13.69 -31.38
C PRO A 58 3.01 -14.34 -30.00
N GLU A 59 3.83 -15.35 -29.69
CA GLU A 59 3.73 -16.02 -28.38
C GLU A 59 4.20 -15.09 -27.25
N VAL A 60 5.30 -14.37 -27.44
CA VAL A 60 5.80 -13.38 -26.47
C VAL A 60 4.80 -12.25 -26.32
N ASP A 61 4.24 -11.75 -27.41
CA ASP A 61 3.25 -10.67 -27.39
C ASP A 61 1.98 -11.10 -26.64
N SER A 62 1.51 -12.32 -26.89
CA SER A 62 0.34 -12.88 -26.23
C SER A 62 0.56 -13.06 -24.72
N GLU A 63 1.71 -13.61 -24.35
CA GLU A 63 2.08 -13.78 -22.93
C GLU A 63 2.21 -12.42 -22.24
N THR A 64 2.88 -11.47 -22.87
CA THR A 64 3.03 -10.10 -22.34
C THR A 64 1.66 -9.47 -22.08
N GLN A 65 0.74 -9.60 -23.04
CA GLN A 65 -0.59 -9.03 -22.89
C GLN A 65 -1.34 -9.68 -21.73
N THR A 66 -1.27 -11.00 -21.60
CA THR A 66 -1.91 -11.73 -20.50
C THR A 66 -1.36 -11.27 -19.15
N LEU A 67 -0.04 -11.11 -19.03
CA LEU A 67 0.59 -10.63 -17.80
C LEU A 67 0.20 -9.20 -17.48
N ARG A 68 0.10 -8.33 -18.49
CA ARG A 68 -0.36 -6.94 -18.30
C ARG A 68 -1.79 -6.88 -17.85
N MET A 69 -2.66 -7.71 -18.38
CA MET A 69 -4.07 -7.78 -17.96
C MET A 69 -4.18 -8.20 -16.48
N ARG A 70 -3.37 -9.18 -16.08
CA ARG A 70 -3.31 -9.63 -14.70
C ARG A 70 -2.81 -8.51 -13.77
N MET A 71 -1.76 -7.79 -14.18
CA MET A 71 -1.26 -6.64 -13.43
C MET A 71 -2.35 -5.57 -13.25
N GLN A 72 -3.10 -5.27 -14.31
CA GLN A 72 -4.17 -4.29 -14.24
C GLN A 72 -5.26 -4.71 -13.25
N GLY A 73 -5.63 -5.99 -13.26
CA GLY A 73 -6.59 -6.53 -12.30
C GLY A 73 -6.11 -6.35 -10.85
N LEU A 74 -4.82 -6.60 -10.60
CA LEU A 74 -4.23 -6.41 -9.27
C LEU A 74 -4.21 -4.94 -8.86
N VAL A 75 -3.86 -4.04 -9.79
CA VAL A 75 -3.88 -2.59 -9.54
C VAL A 75 -5.29 -2.15 -9.17
N ASP A 76 -6.31 -2.62 -9.90
CA ASP A 76 -7.70 -2.28 -9.62
C ASP A 76 -8.12 -2.75 -8.23
N GLN A 77 -7.71 -3.95 -7.83
CA GLN A 77 -7.98 -4.48 -6.49
C GLN A 77 -7.30 -3.65 -5.40
N MET A 78 -6.05 -3.25 -5.63
CA MET A 78 -5.30 -2.40 -4.69
C MET A 78 -5.96 -1.04 -4.54
N GLN A 79 -6.40 -0.43 -5.63
CA GLN A 79 -7.09 0.85 -5.60
C GLN A 79 -8.39 0.76 -4.80
N ALA A 80 -9.16 -0.32 -5.01
CA ALA A 80 -10.40 -0.54 -4.27
C ALA A 80 -10.14 -0.66 -2.76
N ALA A 81 -9.11 -1.39 -2.36
CA ALA A 81 -8.74 -1.55 -0.96
C ALA A 81 -8.28 -0.24 -0.33
N ALA A 82 -7.49 0.54 -1.07
CA ALA A 82 -7.02 1.85 -0.60
C ALA A 82 -8.19 2.83 -0.42
N LEU A 83 -9.15 2.82 -1.34
CA LEU A 83 -10.36 3.65 -1.25
C LEU A 83 -11.24 3.25 -0.06
N GLU A 84 -11.30 1.96 0.25
CA GLU A 84 -12.04 1.48 1.41
C GLU A 84 -11.43 2.01 2.72
N LEU A 85 -10.10 1.97 2.84
CA LEU A 85 -9.39 2.57 3.99
C LEU A 85 -9.65 4.07 4.07
N ASP A 86 -9.49 4.77 2.96
CA ASP A 86 -9.71 6.21 2.88
C ASP A 86 -11.15 6.59 3.27
N GLY A 87 -12.13 5.80 2.82
CA GLY A 87 -13.53 5.98 3.16
C GLY A 87 -13.82 5.84 4.67
N SER A 88 -12.98 5.09 5.37
CA SER A 88 -13.03 4.96 6.84
C SER A 88 -12.25 6.07 7.56
N GLY A 89 -11.58 6.96 6.82
CA GLY A 89 -10.75 8.01 7.37
C GLY A 89 -9.30 7.60 7.64
N ILE A 90 -8.97 6.33 7.42
CA ILE A 90 -7.63 5.79 7.66
C ILE A 90 -6.75 6.13 6.46
N GLN A 91 -5.59 6.74 6.72
CA GLN A 91 -4.67 7.13 5.66
C GLN A 91 -3.58 6.10 5.49
N LEU A 92 -3.51 5.51 4.30
CA LEU A 92 -2.42 4.60 3.93
C LEU A 92 -1.19 5.44 3.57
N ARG A 93 -0.10 5.23 4.27
CA ARG A 93 1.14 6.01 4.07
C ARG A 93 2.19 5.24 3.29
N ASP A 94 2.32 3.93 3.54
CA ASP A 94 3.29 3.10 2.83
C ASP A 94 2.81 1.65 2.79
N ILE A 95 2.72 1.10 1.59
CA ILE A 95 2.27 -0.29 1.39
C ILE A 95 3.36 -1.28 1.78
N ALA A 96 4.62 -0.99 1.43
CA ALA A 96 5.72 -1.93 1.64
C ALA A 96 5.91 -2.26 3.12
N THR A 97 5.82 -1.27 4.00
CA THR A 97 5.95 -1.44 5.45
C THR A 97 4.61 -1.64 6.15
N GLY A 98 3.50 -1.35 5.46
CA GLY A 98 2.17 -1.42 6.05
C GLY A 98 1.93 -0.30 7.06
N LEU A 99 2.25 0.93 6.68
CA LEU A 99 2.13 2.10 7.54
C LEU A 99 0.81 2.82 7.30
N VAL A 100 0.04 3.02 8.37
CA VAL A 100 -1.23 3.75 8.33
C VAL A 100 -1.33 4.75 9.46
N ASP A 101 -2.14 5.79 9.24
CA ASP A 101 -2.48 6.79 10.24
C ASP A 101 -3.99 6.84 10.44
N PHE A 102 -4.41 6.81 11.70
CA PHE A 102 -5.82 6.96 12.10
C PHE A 102 -6.03 8.38 12.60
N PRO A 103 -7.00 9.13 12.06
CA PRO A 103 -7.28 10.47 12.58
C PRO A 103 -7.89 10.40 13.97
N ALA A 104 -7.39 11.22 14.89
CA ALA A 104 -7.88 11.27 16.26
C ALA A 104 -7.92 12.70 16.77
N LEU A 105 -8.77 12.93 17.78
CA LEU A 105 -8.82 14.21 18.49
C LEU A 105 -8.32 13.99 19.91
N VAL A 106 -7.39 14.81 20.35
CA VAL A 106 -6.91 14.83 21.72
C VAL A 106 -7.04 16.24 22.25
N ALA A 107 -7.89 16.42 23.25
CA ALA A 107 -8.23 17.73 23.80
C ALA A 107 -8.67 18.72 22.69
N GLY A 108 -9.45 18.24 21.72
CA GLY A 108 -9.93 19.03 20.59
C GLY A 108 -8.91 19.26 19.49
N ARG A 109 -7.70 18.75 19.62
CA ARG A 109 -6.63 18.93 18.64
C ARG A 109 -6.50 17.69 17.74
N PRO A 110 -6.51 17.85 16.41
CA PRO A 110 -6.32 16.74 15.49
C PRO A 110 -4.88 16.19 15.55
N VAL A 111 -4.76 14.89 15.71
CA VAL A 111 -3.48 14.17 15.65
C VAL A 111 -3.67 12.91 14.84
N TRP A 112 -2.58 12.27 14.47
CA TRP A 112 -2.58 10.97 13.81
C TRP A 112 -2.10 9.90 14.78
N LEU A 113 -2.90 8.83 14.92
CA LEU A 113 -2.47 7.63 15.60
C LEU A 113 -1.75 6.77 14.58
N CYS A 114 -0.46 6.54 14.77
CA CYS A 114 0.40 5.87 13.82
C CYS A 114 0.53 4.39 14.15
N TRP A 115 0.33 3.55 13.13
CA TRP A 115 0.49 2.11 13.27
C TRP A 115 1.20 1.53 12.05
N ARG A 116 2.10 0.59 12.32
CA ARG A 116 2.82 -0.14 11.28
C ARG A 116 2.59 -1.63 11.45
N LEU A 117 2.43 -2.33 10.32
CA LEU A 117 2.24 -3.77 10.29
C LEU A 117 3.38 -4.46 11.06
N GLY A 118 3.02 -5.33 12.00
CA GLY A 118 3.94 -5.98 12.93
C GLY A 118 3.83 -5.47 14.37
N GLU A 119 3.29 -4.28 14.57
CA GLU A 119 3.01 -3.78 15.91
C GLU A 119 1.72 -4.42 16.44
N GLU A 120 1.68 -4.77 17.72
CA GLU A 120 0.51 -5.46 18.30
C GLU A 120 -0.70 -4.54 18.43
N ARG A 121 -0.44 -3.28 18.77
CA ARG A 121 -1.47 -2.28 19.01
C ARG A 121 -0.93 -0.90 18.66
N ILE A 122 -1.82 0.10 18.70
CA ILE A 122 -1.43 1.49 18.46
C ILE A 122 -0.79 2.04 19.72
N ASP A 123 0.50 2.36 19.66
CA ASP A 123 1.27 2.93 20.76
C ASP A 123 1.90 4.29 20.41
N TRP A 124 1.67 4.78 19.19
CA TRP A 124 2.38 5.95 18.66
C TRP A 124 1.40 6.97 18.07
N TRP A 125 1.79 8.22 18.14
CA TRP A 125 1.07 9.32 17.52
C TRP A 125 2.02 10.36 16.95
N HIS A 126 1.54 11.21 16.06
CA HIS A 126 2.28 12.38 15.59
C HIS A 126 1.31 13.52 15.30
N GLU A 127 1.85 14.74 15.25
CA GLU A 127 1.06 15.92 14.92
C GLU A 127 0.57 15.85 13.46
N ALA A 128 -0.49 16.57 13.16
CA ALA A 128 -1.09 16.60 11.83
C ALA A 128 -0.10 17.07 10.76
N SER A 129 0.85 17.92 11.12
CA SER A 129 1.86 18.46 10.21
C SER A 129 3.16 17.64 10.16
N GLU A 130 3.25 16.56 10.93
CA GLU A 130 4.46 15.73 11.03
C GLU A 130 4.21 14.34 10.44
N GLY A 131 5.28 13.59 10.16
CA GLY A 131 5.20 12.24 9.62
C GLY A 131 5.71 11.18 10.61
N PHE A 132 5.90 9.97 10.09
CA PHE A 132 6.33 8.81 10.87
C PHE A 132 7.59 9.05 11.71
N GLU A 133 8.56 9.77 11.19
CA GLU A 133 9.82 10.03 11.89
C GLU A 133 9.65 10.85 13.16
N ALA A 134 8.59 11.64 13.24
CA ALA A 134 8.27 12.47 14.39
C ALA A 134 7.31 11.81 15.36
N ARG A 135 7.02 10.52 15.21
CA ARG A 135 6.05 9.83 16.06
C ARG A 135 6.52 9.74 17.51
N ARG A 136 5.56 9.86 18.43
CA ARG A 136 5.77 9.88 19.86
C ARG A 136 4.92 8.80 20.51
N ARG A 137 5.30 8.37 21.70
CA ARG A 137 4.51 7.38 22.42
C ARG A 137 3.20 7.97 22.93
N LEU A 138 2.14 7.16 22.88
CA LEU A 138 0.82 7.54 23.38
C LEU A 138 0.85 7.88 24.87
N GLU A 139 1.70 7.21 25.66
CA GLU A 139 1.84 7.49 27.08
C GLU A 139 2.26 8.94 27.36
N ASP A 140 2.94 9.58 26.41
CA ASP A 140 3.36 10.99 26.52
C ASP A 140 2.24 11.96 26.17
N LEU A 141 1.12 11.47 25.66
CA LEU A 141 -0.02 12.27 25.22
C LEU A 141 -1.04 12.50 26.34
N TYR A 142 -1.09 11.58 27.32
CA TYR A 142 -2.06 11.59 28.41
C TYR A 142 -1.44 11.89 29.76
#